data_41b729c05d1a011e12bd3670be55e863
#
_entry.id   41b729c05d1a011e12bd3670be55e863
#
_cell.length_a   1.000
_cell.length_b   1.000
_cell.length_c   1.000
_cell.angle_alpha   90.00
_cell.angle_beta   90.00
_cell.angle_gamma   90.00
#
_symmetry.space_group_name_H-M   'P 1'
#
loop_
_entity.id
_entity.type
_entity.pdbx_description
1 polymer ?
#
loop_
_entity_poly.entity_id
_entity_poly.type
_entity_poly.pdbx_seq_one_letter_code
_entity_poly.pdbx_strand_id
1 'polypeptide(L)'
;MSSLSSTKSADGLGPLFNARSCQRCHLKDGRGYPPAANWPDDDAVSMFLHLSIPPQNEEQRRRLAEHRALTIPEPIYGGQLQGLAIQGHRAEGRMHIEYEENPVLLADGETASLRKPAYTVTNWSYGPPH
;
A
#
# COMPACT_ATOMS: atom_id res chain seq x y z
N MET A 1 5.98 15.87 15.90
CA MET A 1 6.92 15.20 14.98
C MET A 1 7.11 16.04 13.74
N SER A 2 8.36 16.34 13.38
CA SER A 2 8.67 17.06 12.15
C SER A 2 8.40 16.16 10.92
N SER A 3 7.92 16.76 9.83
CA SER A 3 7.78 16.08 8.55
C SER A 3 9.17 15.68 8.02
N LEU A 4 9.29 14.47 7.52
CA LEU A 4 10.51 14.02 6.85
C LEU A 4 10.69 14.76 5.52
N SER A 5 11.92 15.07 5.16
CA SER A 5 12.22 15.69 3.87
C SER A 5 11.93 14.70 2.74
N SER A 6 11.20 15.15 1.71
CA SER A 6 10.93 14.40 0.48
C SER A 6 11.70 15.03 -0.68
N THR A 7 13.00 15.18 -0.53
CA THR A 7 13.88 15.73 -1.55
C THR A 7 14.65 14.62 -2.29
N LYS A 8 15.33 14.96 -3.36
CA LYS A 8 16.22 14.04 -4.07
C LYS A 8 17.51 13.73 -3.31
N SER A 9 17.82 14.46 -2.24
CA SER A 9 19.01 14.24 -1.43
C SER A 9 18.84 13.00 -0.54
N ALA A 10 19.94 12.40 -0.16
CA ALA A 10 19.98 11.13 0.56
C ALA A 10 19.51 11.19 2.03
N ASP A 11 19.18 12.36 2.52
CA ASP A 11 18.79 12.63 3.91
C ASP A 11 17.27 12.62 4.15
N GLY A 12 16.48 12.26 3.12
CA GLY A 12 15.02 12.26 3.17
C GLY A 12 14.40 10.94 2.74
N LEU A 13 13.11 11.01 2.39
CA LEU A 13 12.33 9.86 1.91
C LEU A 13 12.66 9.43 0.49
N GLY A 14 13.48 10.20 -0.22
CA GLY A 14 13.71 10.02 -1.64
C GLY A 14 12.58 10.57 -2.51
N PRO A 15 12.64 10.35 -3.85
CA PRO A 15 11.68 10.93 -4.79
C PRO A 15 10.30 10.25 -4.77
N LEU A 16 10.23 9.02 -4.31
CA LEU A 16 9.00 8.22 -4.19
C LEU A 16 8.80 7.82 -2.74
N PHE A 17 7.57 7.91 -2.24
CA PHE A 17 7.24 7.62 -0.84
C PHE A 17 5.75 7.36 -0.64
N ASN A 18 5.35 6.91 0.53
CA ASN A 18 3.95 6.70 0.89
C ASN A 18 3.42 7.71 1.91
N ALA A 19 4.27 8.21 2.81
CA ALA A 19 3.87 9.22 3.78
C ALA A 19 5.04 10.13 4.12
N ARG A 20 4.74 11.41 4.41
CA ARG A 20 5.75 12.42 4.78
C ARG A 20 6.07 12.47 6.26
N SER A 21 5.27 11.83 7.09
CA SER A 21 5.49 11.79 8.54
C SER A 21 4.78 10.59 9.16
N CYS A 22 5.22 10.18 10.33
CA CYS A 22 4.59 9.11 11.09
C CYS A 22 3.13 9.43 11.44
N GLN A 23 2.82 10.69 11.73
CA GLN A 23 1.47 11.14 12.08
C GLN A 23 0.45 11.05 10.93
N ARG A 24 0.90 11.00 9.67
CA ARG A 24 -0.01 10.80 8.53
C ARG A 24 -0.63 9.40 8.53
N CYS A 25 0.10 8.40 9.07
CA CYS A 25 -0.41 7.03 9.24
C CYS A 25 -0.97 6.81 10.65
N HIS A 26 -0.31 7.36 11.67
CA HIS A 26 -0.65 7.20 13.08
C HIS A 26 -1.35 8.43 13.62
N LEU A 27 -2.61 8.64 13.23
CA LEU A 27 -3.38 9.79 13.66
C LEU A 27 -3.61 9.73 15.18
N LYS A 28 -3.36 10.86 15.87
CA LYS A 28 -3.49 11.01 17.33
C LYS A 28 -2.72 9.92 18.10
N ASP A 29 -1.52 9.57 17.61
CA ASP A 29 -0.68 8.51 18.16
C ASP A 29 -1.34 7.12 18.21
N GLY A 30 -2.42 6.94 17.44
CA GLY A 30 -3.15 5.68 17.31
C GLY A 30 -2.64 4.77 16.20
N ARG A 31 -3.42 3.75 15.90
CA ARG A 31 -3.20 2.88 14.74
C ARG A 31 -3.72 3.54 13.48
N GLY A 32 -3.14 3.18 12.35
CA GLY A 32 -3.69 3.51 11.05
C GLY A 32 -5.06 2.86 10.81
N TYR A 33 -5.84 3.43 9.92
CA TYR A 33 -7.13 2.90 9.51
C TYR A 33 -7.17 2.75 7.98
N PRO A 34 -7.96 1.81 7.45
CA PRO A 34 -8.14 1.69 6.02
C PRO A 34 -8.87 2.92 5.46
N PRO A 35 -8.65 3.28 4.19
CA PRO A 35 -9.36 4.38 3.58
C PRO A 35 -10.86 4.12 3.54
N ALA A 36 -11.66 5.12 3.88
CA ALA A 36 -13.12 5.06 3.80
C ALA A 36 -13.64 5.36 2.40
N ALA A 37 -12.88 6.12 1.61
CA ALA A 37 -13.18 6.51 0.24
C ALA A 37 -11.90 6.59 -0.60
N ASN A 38 -12.05 6.88 -1.88
CA ASN A 38 -10.91 7.09 -2.77
C ASN A 38 -10.46 8.55 -2.77
N TRP A 39 -9.21 8.78 -3.14
CA TRP A 39 -8.72 10.14 -3.36
C TRP A 39 -9.55 10.84 -4.47
N PRO A 40 -9.93 12.12 -4.36
CA PRO A 40 -9.49 13.08 -3.32
C PRO A 40 -10.34 13.12 -2.04
N ASP A 41 -11.41 12.32 -1.93
CA ASP A 41 -12.35 12.38 -0.82
C ASP A 41 -11.78 11.83 0.49
N ASP A 42 -10.84 10.90 0.38
CA ASP A 42 -10.04 10.41 1.51
C ASP A 42 -8.58 10.29 1.08
N ASP A 43 -7.69 10.90 1.84
CA ASP A 43 -6.24 10.85 1.65
C ASP A 43 -5.53 9.96 2.68
N ALA A 44 -6.25 9.01 3.26
CA ALA A 44 -5.69 8.05 4.21
C ALA A 44 -4.47 7.33 3.62
N VAL A 45 -3.34 7.42 4.33
CA VAL A 45 -2.05 6.84 3.90
C VAL A 45 -1.58 5.72 4.82
N SER A 46 -2.51 5.16 5.59
CA SER A 46 -2.22 4.12 6.58
C SER A 46 -2.16 2.72 5.98
N MET A 47 -2.43 2.58 4.70
CA MET A 47 -2.49 1.32 4.00
C MET A 47 -1.48 1.30 2.87
N PHE A 48 -0.60 0.32 2.90
CA PHE A 48 0.42 0.12 1.87
C PHE A 48 0.17 -1.17 1.12
N LEU A 49 0.27 -1.10 -0.21
CA LEU A 49 0.19 -2.30 -1.03
C LEU A 49 1.56 -2.93 -1.17
N HIS A 50 1.67 -4.17 -0.72
CA HIS A 50 2.82 -5.00 -0.97
C HIS A 50 2.64 -5.74 -2.29
N LEU A 51 3.68 -5.69 -3.12
CA LEU A 51 3.71 -6.31 -4.43
C LEU A 51 4.68 -7.50 -4.41
N SER A 52 4.25 -8.60 -4.98
CA SER A 52 5.09 -9.78 -5.09
C SER A 52 4.71 -10.60 -6.32
N ILE A 53 5.68 -11.35 -6.82
CA ILE A 53 5.49 -12.32 -7.90
C ILE A 53 5.79 -13.73 -7.41
N PRO A 54 5.27 -14.76 -8.08
CA PRO A 54 5.71 -16.12 -7.85
C PRO A 54 7.21 -16.27 -8.15
N PRO A 55 7.92 -17.20 -7.49
CA PRO A 55 9.34 -17.42 -7.76
C PRO A 55 9.53 -17.88 -9.21
N GLN A 56 10.43 -17.22 -9.92
CA GLN A 56 10.69 -17.45 -11.34
C GLN A 56 11.85 -18.43 -11.58
N ASN A 57 12.65 -18.71 -10.56
CA ASN A 57 13.82 -19.59 -10.65
C ASN A 57 14.07 -20.35 -9.34
N GLU A 58 14.97 -21.32 -9.39
CA GLU A 58 15.28 -22.19 -8.26
C GLU A 58 15.94 -21.44 -7.09
N GLU A 59 16.74 -20.42 -7.36
CA GLU A 59 17.36 -19.57 -6.32
C GLU A 59 16.29 -18.85 -5.51
N GLN A 60 15.27 -18.28 -6.18
CA GLN A 60 14.16 -17.60 -5.49
C GLN A 60 13.31 -18.60 -4.69
N ARG A 61 13.04 -19.80 -5.23
CA ARG A 61 12.34 -20.87 -4.50
C ARG A 61 13.09 -21.27 -3.23
N ARG A 62 14.41 -21.44 -3.35
CA ARG A 62 15.26 -21.78 -2.21
C ARG A 62 15.25 -20.67 -1.14
N ARG A 63 15.35 -19.41 -1.54
CA ARG A 63 15.28 -18.28 -0.59
C ARG A 63 13.96 -18.22 0.17
N LEU A 64 12.83 -18.51 -0.48
CA LEU A 64 11.53 -18.62 0.18
C LEU A 64 11.48 -19.82 1.13
N ALA A 65 11.94 -21.00 0.68
CA ALA A 65 11.94 -22.23 1.48
C ALA A 65 12.84 -22.13 2.73
N GLU A 66 13.96 -21.44 2.63
CA GLU A 66 14.90 -21.20 3.72
C GLU A 66 14.53 -19.99 4.60
N HIS A 67 13.35 -19.38 4.37
CA HIS A 67 12.89 -18.16 5.05
C HIS A 67 13.87 -16.98 4.98
N ARG A 68 14.73 -16.93 3.97
CA ARG A 68 15.62 -15.80 3.68
C ARG A 68 14.91 -14.66 2.97
N ALA A 69 13.74 -14.92 2.42
CA ALA A 69 12.82 -13.93 1.90
C ALA A 69 11.40 -14.38 2.26
N LEU A 70 10.52 -13.43 2.53
CA LEU A 70 9.10 -13.69 2.77
C LEU A 70 8.32 -13.69 1.45
N THR A 71 8.76 -12.88 0.51
CA THR A 71 8.14 -12.71 -0.81
C THR A 71 9.23 -12.43 -1.84
N ILE A 72 8.92 -12.61 -3.11
CA ILE A 72 9.74 -12.15 -4.21
C ILE A 72 9.15 -10.83 -4.70
N PRO A 73 9.88 -9.71 -4.59
CA PRO A 73 9.37 -8.40 -4.99
C PRO A 73 9.09 -8.34 -6.49
N GLU A 74 8.13 -7.53 -6.87
CA GLU A 74 7.81 -7.25 -8.26
C GLU A 74 9.02 -6.52 -8.92
N PRO A 75 9.47 -6.93 -10.13
CA PRO A 75 10.73 -6.43 -10.71
C PRO A 75 10.77 -4.94 -11.04
N ILE A 76 9.61 -4.33 -11.37
CA ILE A 76 9.52 -2.92 -11.77
C ILE A 76 9.30 -2.01 -10.56
N TYR A 77 8.35 -2.39 -9.69
CA TYR A 77 7.85 -1.57 -8.59
C TYR A 77 8.43 -1.97 -7.23
N GLY A 78 9.16 -3.07 -7.16
CA GLY A 78 9.69 -3.57 -5.89
C GLY A 78 8.65 -4.26 -5.01
N GLY A 79 8.90 -4.31 -3.72
CA GLY A 79 8.03 -5.00 -2.74
C GLY A 79 6.89 -4.17 -2.18
N GLN A 80 6.86 -2.85 -2.48
CA GLN A 80 5.84 -1.94 -1.95
C GLN A 80 5.58 -0.81 -2.94
N LEU A 81 4.30 -0.62 -3.29
CA LEU A 81 3.88 0.45 -4.20
C LEU A 81 4.02 1.82 -3.51
N GLN A 82 4.66 2.78 -4.18
CA GLN A 82 4.83 4.15 -3.71
C GLN A 82 3.77 5.06 -4.34
N GLY A 83 2.77 5.42 -3.54
CA GLY A 83 1.60 6.20 -3.98
C GLY A 83 1.83 7.71 -4.07
N LEU A 84 2.98 8.22 -3.62
CA LEU A 84 3.32 9.64 -3.62
C LEU A 84 4.71 9.88 -4.23
N ALA A 85 4.91 11.08 -4.76
CA ALA A 85 6.18 11.52 -5.32
C ALA A 85 6.45 13.00 -5.01
N ILE A 86 7.71 13.40 -5.10
CA ILE A 86 8.09 14.83 -5.08
C ILE A 86 7.70 15.50 -6.41
N GLN A 87 7.71 16.83 -6.41
CA GLN A 87 7.47 17.60 -7.63
C GLN A 87 8.43 17.20 -8.75
N GLY A 88 7.91 17.05 -9.96
CA GLY A 88 8.67 16.62 -11.14
C GLY A 88 8.84 15.10 -11.27
N HIS A 89 8.32 14.31 -10.36
CA HIS A 89 8.24 12.85 -10.44
C HIS A 89 6.78 12.38 -10.43
N ARG A 90 6.53 11.22 -11.01
CA ARG A 90 5.22 10.57 -10.96
C ARG A 90 5.25 9.49 -9.88
N ALA A 91 4.16 9.39 -9.11
CA ALA A 91 3.95 8.25 -8.22
C ALA A 91 3.88 6.95 -9.03
N GLU A 92 4.21 5.83 -8.46
CA GLU A 92 4.25 4.53 -9.14
C GLU A 92 2.88 4.05 -9.61
N GLY A 93 1.85 4.35 -8.83
CA GLY A 93 0.47 4.03 -9.13
C GLY A 93 -0.46 4.63 -8.10
N ARG A 94 -1.75 4.46 -8.30
CA ARG A 94 -2.78 4.92 -7.37
C ARG A 94 -3.65 3.74 -6.97
N MET A 95 -3.74 3.49 -5.68
CA MET A 95 -4.66 2.50 -5.13
C MET A 95 -6.09 3.03 -5.25
N HIS A 96 -6.99 2.17 -5.69
CA HIS A 96 -8.44 2.35 -5.71
C HIS A 96 -9.07 1.24 -4.89
N ILE A 97 -10.02 1.59 -4.02
CA ILE A 97 -10.71 0.65 -3.16
C ILE A 97 -12.22 0.71 -3.42
N GLU A 98 -12.82 -0.45 -3.49
CA GLU A 98 -14.28 -0.63 -3.52
C GLU A 98 -14.68 -1.54 -2.36
N TYR A 99 -15.81 -1.23 -1.73
CA TYR A 99 -16.34 -2.02 -0.62
C TYR A 99 -17.65 -2.71 -1.02
N GLU A 100 -17.69 -4.00 -0.77
CA GLU A 100 -18.91 -4.80 -0.83
C GLU A 100 -19.41 -5.03 0.59
N GLU A 101 -20.69 -4.67 0.83
CA GLU A 101 -21.33 -4.87 2.13
C GLU A 101 -21.98 -6.26 2.18
N ASN A 102 -21.57 -7.06 3.16
CA ASN A 102 -22.08 -8.41 3.36
C ASN A 102 -22.83 -8.49 4.70
N PRO A 103 -24.15 -8.59 4.71
CA PRO A 103 -24.89 -8.76 5.94
C PRO A 103 -24.64 -10.15 6.53
N VAL A 104 -24.37 -10.18 7.83
CA VAL A 104 -24.13 -11.41 8.61
C VAL A 104 -25.10 -11.43 9.78
N LEU A 105 -25.87 -12.52 9.89
CA LEU A 105 -26.72 -12.76 11.05
C LEU A 105 -25.89 -13.24 12.23
N LEU A 106 -25.99 -12.52 13.34
CA LEU A 106 -25.32 -12.85 14.60
C LEU A 106 -26.14 -13.86 15.42
N ALA A 107 -25.48 -14.50 16.39
CA ALA A 107 -26.09 -15.54 17.23
C ALA A 107 -27.28 -15.04 18.08
N ASP A 108 -27.33 -13.74 18.37
CA ASP A 108 -28.42 -13.08 19.10
C ASP A 108 -29.60 -12.64 18.22
N GLY A 109 -29.54 -12.92 16.91
CA GLY A 109 -30.54 -12.54 15.93
C GLY A 109 -30.37 -11.14 15.35
N GLU A 110 -29.37 -10.38 15.76
CA GLU A 110 -29.02 -9.09 15.14
C GLU A 110 -28.26 -9.32 13.83
N THR A 111 -28.32 -8.33 12.94
CA THR A 111 -27.59 -8.35 11.67
C THR A 111 -26.44 -7.33 11.74
N ALA A 112 -25.21 -7.78 11.50
CA ALA A 112 -24.07 -6.93 11.28
C ALA A 112 -23.74 -6.86 9.79
N SER A 113 -23.26 -5.70 9.32
CA SER A 113 -22.70 -5.57 7.97
C SER A 113 -21.18 -5.71 8.04
N LEU A 114 -20.65 -6.69 7.33
CA LEU A 114 -19.21 -6.85 7.12
C LEU A 114 -18.83 -6.25 5.78
N ARG A 115 -17.82 -5.41 5.80
CA ARG A 115 -17.31 -4.72 4.63
C ARG A 115 -16.13 -5.49 4.05
N LYS A 116 -16.28 -5.99 2.82
CA LYS A 116 -15.23 -6.67 2.07
C LYS A 116 -14.58 -5.70 1.10
N PRO A 117 -13.29 -5.38 1.28
CA PRO A 117 -12.57 -4.51 0.36
C PRO A 117 -12.13 -5.26 -0.90
N ALA A 118 -12.23 -4.59 -2.05
CA ALA A 118 -11.57 -4.97 -3.29
C ALA A 118 -10.60 -3.85 -3.67
N TYR A 119 -9.34 -4.22 -3.90
CA TYR A 119 -8.27 -3.29 -4.23
C TYR A 119 -7.90 -3.41 -5.69
N THR A 120 -7.77 -2.27 -6.35
CA THR A 120 -7.20 -2.16 -7.70
C THR A 120 -6.13 -1.07 -7.71
N VAL A 121 -5.21 -1.14 -8.65
CA VAL A 121 -4.23 -0.08 -8.87
C VAL A 121 -4.40 0.45 -10.27
N THR A 122 -4.46 1.77 -10.36
CA THR A 122 -4.57 2.50 -11.62
C THR A 122 -3.37 3.42 -11.80
N ASN A 123 -3.22 3.99 -13.00
CA ASN A 123 -2.17 4.95 -13.31
C ASN A 123 -0.75 4.44 -13.07
N TRP A 124 -0.49 3.18 -13.43
CA TRP A 124 0.84 2.59 -13.40
C TRP A 124 1.84 3.43 -14.19
N SER A 125 2.85 3.99 -13.53
CA SER A 125 3.78 4.94 -14.15
C SER A 125 4.83 4.29 -15.04
N TYR A 126 5.12 3.03 -14.82
CA TYR A 126 6.15 2.25 -15.54
C TYR A 126 5.56 1.05 -16.30
N GLY A 127 4.27 1.12 -16.63
CA GLY A 127 3.53 0.04 -17.27
C GLY A 127 2.93 -0.95 -16.27
N PRO A 128 2.16 -1.94 -16.75
CA PRO A 128 1.53 -2.92 -15.88
C PRO A 128 2.59 -3.78 -15.17
N PRO A 129 2.34 -4.20 -13.92
CA PRO A 129 3.23 -5.12 -13.19
C PRO A 129 3.24 -6.52 -13.85
N HIS A 130 4.25 -7.30 -13.54
CA HIS A 130 4.42 -8.68 -14.02
C HIS A 130 3.46 -9.67 -13.39
#